data_386051ebd0790ae07f34f52ad525452e
#
_entry.id   386051ebd0790ae07f34f52ad525452e
#
_cell.length_a   1.000
_cell.length_b   1.000
_cell.length_c   1.000
_cell.angle_alpha   90.00
_cell.angle_beta   90.00
_cell.angle_gamma   90.00
#
_symmetry.space_group_name_H-M   'P 1'
#
loop_
_entity.id
_entity.type
_entity.pdbx_description
1 polymer ?
#
loop_
_entity_poly.entity_id
_entity_poly.type
_entity_poly.pdbx_seq_one_letter_code
_entity_poly.pdbx_strand_id
1 'polypeptide(L)'
;WHIECSAMSMKLLGASFDLHLGGEDLAFPHHEDEIAQSEGACCQPPGQRFVKYWLHGAHLLVEGTKMSKKLGNFFTLRDLLAKGFTGREIRYLLLTAYYRETFNFTLAGLDGARAALARIDECLAKLRDAAKGATAEPEPTLVARFAEAMDNDLNVSAAWAVVFDWVRDTNR
;
A
#
# COMPACT_ATOMS: atom_id res chain seq x y z
N TRP A 1 15.73 21.00 -4.06
CA TRP A 1 14.89 19.94 -3.56
C TRP A 1 15.51 18.57 -3.81
N HIS A 2 15.82 18.15 -5.06
CA HIS A 2 16.42 16.83 -5.39
C HIS A 2 17.70 16.55 -4.57
N ILE A 3 18.59 17.53 -4.45
CA ILE A 3 19.85 17.38 -3.71
C ILE A 3 19.64 17.13 -2.20
N GLU A 4 18.54 17.63 -1.64
CA GLU A 4 18.19 17.37 -0.24
C GLU A 4 17.83 15.90 -0.04
N CYS A 5 17.02 15.33 -0.94
CA CYS A 5 16.64 13.92 -0.89
C CYS A 5 17.87 13.02 -1.11
N SER A 6 18.72 13.34 -2.09
CA SER A 6 19.98 12.63 -2.32
C SER A 6 20.87 12.64 -1.08
N ALA A 7 21.08 13.82 -0.47
CA ALA A 7 21.93 13.96 0.71
C ALA A 7 21.36 13.25 1.95
N MET A 8 20.05 13.34 2.17
CA MET A 8 19.39 12.67 3.30
C MET A 8 19.42 11.15 3.14
N SER A 9 19.11 10.64 1.95
CA SER A 9 19.14 9.20 1.66
C SER A 9 20.55 8.64 1.87
N MET A 10 21.57 9.28 1.31
CA MET A 10 22.96 8.83 1.48
C MET A 10 23.41 8.89 2.93
N LYS A 11 23.00 9.92 3.69
CA LYS A 11 23.35 10.07 5.11
C LYS A 11 22.70 9.01 6.00
N LEU A 12 21.44 8.65 5.74
CA LEU A 12 20.66 7.81 6.62
C LEU A 12 20.66 6.33 6.19
N LEU A 13 20.74 6.07 4.90
CA LEU A 13 20.61 4.72 4.31
C LEU A 13 21.92 4.23 3.67
N GLY A 14 22.92 5.12 3.53
CA GLY A 14 24.18 4.79 2.89
C GLY A 14 24.20 5.11 1.40
N ALA A 15 25.32 4.78 0.76
CA ALA A 15 25.55 5.08 -0.67
C ALA A 15 24.68 4.23 -1.61
N SER A 16 24.11 3.15 -1.12
CA SER A 16 23.18 2.29 -1.86
C SER A 16 22.16 1.68 -0.91
N PHE A 17 20.90 1.63 -1.32
CA PHE A 17 19.83 1.02 -0.55
C PHE A 17 18.83 0.28 -1.45
N ASP A 18 17.93 -0.49 -0.83
CA ASP A 18 17.15 -1.47 -1.57
C ASP A 18 15.97 -0.86 -2.32
N LEU A 19 15.19 0.01 -1.69
CA LEU A 19 13.92 0.46 -2.23
C LEU A 19 13.69 1.95 -2.02
N HIS A 20 13.34 2.67 -3.10
CA HIS A 20 12.91 4.05 -3.08
C HIS A 20 11.53 4.19 -3.71
N LEU A 21 10.63 4.89 -3.03
CA LEU A 21 9.25 5.02 -3.45
C LEU A 21 8.88 6.48 -3.71
N GLY A 22 7.94 6.70 -4.64
CA GLY A 22 7.38 8.01 -4.90
C GLY A 22 6.12 7.96 -5.75
N GLY A 23 5.53 9.11 -6.03
CA GLY A 23 4.50 9.23 -7.04
C GLY A 23 5.07 9.05 -8.45
N GLU A 24 4.26 8.65 -9.40
CA GLU A 24 4.67 8.50 -10.81
C GLU A 24 5.20 9.80 -11.41
N ASP A 25 4.74 10.94 -10.92
CA ASP A 25 5.21 12.28 -11.29
C ASP A 25 6.62 12.61 -10.81
N LEU A 26 7.13 11.86 -9.84
CA LEU A 26 8.51 12.02 -9.34
C LEU A 26 9.53 11.21 -10.14
N ALA A 27 9.10 10.26 -10.98
CA ALA A 27 10.03 9.47 -11.78
C ALA A 27 10.96 10.37 -12.61
N PHE A 28 10.37 11.42 -13.22
CA PHE A 28 11.11 12.44 -13.94
C PHE A 28 10.56 13.85 -13.63
N PRO A 29 11.42 14.84 -13.34
CA PRO A 29 12.90 14.74 -13.29
C PRO A 29 13.48 14.32 -11.92
N HIS A 30 12.66 14.29 -10.85
CA HIS A 30 13.13 14.24 -9.46
C HIS A 30 14.03 13.02 -9.16
N HIS A 31 13.55 11.82 -9.41
CA HIS A 31 14.32 10.60 -9.11
C HIS A 31 15.50 10.40 -10.07
N GLU A 32 15.38 10.81 -11.32
CA GLU A 32 16.50 10.81 -12.26
C GLU A 32 17.60 11.77 -11.80
N ASP A 33 17.24 12.95 -11.26
CA ASP A 33 18.19 13.90 -10.67
C ASP A 33 18.83 13.31 -9.42
N GLU A 34 18.09 12.60 -8.57
CA GLU A 34 18.66 11.92 -7.40
C GLU A 34 19.67 10.84 -7.78
N ILE A 35 19.39 10.05 -8.82
CA ILE A 35 20.35 9.07 -9.37
C ILE A 35 21.61 9.78 -9.85
N ALA A 36 21.46 10.79 -10.70
CA ALA A 36 22.59 11.52 -11.26
C ALA A 36 23.47 12.19 -10.18
N GLN A 37 22.85 12.77 -9.17
CA GLN A 37 23.56 13.43 -8.05
C GLN A 37 24.28 12.41 -7.17
N SER A 38 23.60 11.31 -6.81
CA SER A 38 24.14 10.31 -5.89
C SER A 38 25.23 9.46 -6.54
N GLU A 39 25.04 9.05 -7.79
CA GLU A 39 26.03 8.27 -8.53
C GLU A 39 27.19 9.13 -9.02
N GLY A 40 26.94 10.42 -9.31
CA GLY A 40 27.96 11.40 -9.67
C GLY A 40 28.82 11.91 -8.50
N ALA A 41 28.37 11.74 -7.26
CA ALA A 41 29.07 12.23 -6.07
C ALA A 41 30.35 11.46 -5.69
N CYS A 42 30.85 10.56 -6.54
CA CYS A 42 32.14 9.85 -6.41
C CYS A 42 32.32 8.96 -5.18
N CYS A 43 31.26 8.65 -4.44
CA CYS A 43 31.33 7.84 -3.21
C CYS A 43 30.91 6.38 -3.41
N GLN A 44 30.55 6.00 -4.64
CA GLN A 44 30.06 4.65 -4.91
C GLN A 44 31.17 3.77 -5.54
N PRO A 45 31.27 2.50 -5.12
CA PRO A 45 32.09 1.52 -5.84
C PRO A 45 31.62 1.38 -7.28
N PRO A 46 32.52 1.12 -8.22
CA PRO A 46 32.16 0.90 -9.62
C PRO A 46 31.07 -0.18 -9.77
N GLY A 47 30.00 0.18 -10.49
CA GLY A 47 28.87 -0.74 -10.75
C GLY A 47 27.83 -0.83 -9.63
N GLN A 48 28.00 -0.10 -8.54
CA GLN A 48 26.97 -0.01 -7.50
C GLN A 48 25.94 1.05 -7.89
N ARG A 49 24.66 0.69 -7.85
CA ARG A 49 23.54 1.62 -8.08
C ARG A 49 23.18 2.33 -6.78
N PHE A 50 22.73 3.59 -6.88
CA PHE A 50 22.19 4.34 -5.76
C PHE A 50 20.98 3.61 -5.13
N VAL A 51 20.02 3.17 -5.96
CA VAL A 51 18.84 2.42 -5.53
C VAL A 51 18.69 1.16 -6.36
N LYS A 52 18.38 0.03 -5.72
CA LYS A 52 18.18 -1.25 -6.41
C LYS A 52 16.82 -1.32 -7.10
N TYR A 53 15.77 -0.86 -6.43
CA TYR A 53 14.38 -0.92 -6.91
C TYR A 53 13.66 0.40 -6.69
N TRP A 54 13.03 0.89 -7.74
CA TRP A 54 12.18 2.07 -7.73
C TRP A 54 10.72 1.65 -7.82
N LEU A 55 9.86 2.20 -6.96
CA LEU A 55 8.43 1.94 -6.98
C LEU A 55 7.68 3.26 -7.13
N HIS A 56 6.93 3.41 -8.22
CA HIS A 56 6.15 4.61 -8.50
C HIS A 56 4.66 4.29 -8.40
N GLY A 57 3.98 5.00 -7.50
CA GLY A 57 2.54 4.87 -7.32
C GLY A 57 1.75 5.86 -8.17
N ALA A 58 0.62 5.42 -8.71
CA ALA A 58 -0.33 6.29 -9.38
C ALA A 58 -1.02 7.25 -8.40
N HIS A 59 -1.70 8.26 -8.93
CA HIS A 59 -2.30 9.33 -8.14
C HIS A 59 -3.50 8.89 -7.31
N LEU A 60 -3.65 9.53 -6.13
CA LEU A 60 -4.84 9.46 -5.31
C LEU A 60 -5.81 10.59 -5.68
N LEU A 61 -7.03 10.22 -6.03
CA LEU A 61 -8.16 11.15 -6.13
C LEU A 61 -9.01 11.10 -4.86
N VAL A 62 -9.69 12.17 -4.56
CA VAL A 62 -10.67 12.25 -3.47
C VAL A 62 -12.00 12.73 -4.03
N GLU A 63 -13.04 11.92 -3.89
CA GLU A 63 -14.36 12.18 -4.45
C GLU A 63 -14.29 12.51 -5.96
N GLY A 64 -13.51 11.72 -6.72
CA GLY A 64 -13.37 11.81 -8.17
C GLY A 64 -12.46 12.93 -8.69
N THR A 65 -11.86 13.73 -7.81
CA THR A 65 -11.03 14.86 -8.22
C THR A 65 -9.71 14.91 -7.44
N LYS A 66 -8.72 15.64 -7.98
CA LYS A 66 -7.46 15.87 -7.25
C LYS A 66 -7.75 16.55 -5.92
N MET A 67 -7.14 16.05 -4.85
CA MET A 67 -7.28 16.61 -3.51
C MET A 67 -6.88 18.09 -3.48
N SER A 68 -7.77 18.95 -2.98
CA SER A 68 -7.53 20.39 -2.92
C SER A 68 -8.29 21.01 -1.75
N LYS A 69 -7.63 21.89 -1.00
CA LYS A 69 -8.27 22.67 0.06
C LYS A 69 -9.39 23.58 -0.48
N LYS A 70 -9.22 24.10 -1.72
CA LYS A 70 -10.22 24.97 -2.36
C LYS A 70 -11.50 24.22 -2.71
N LEU A 71 -11.40 22.94 -3.05
CA LEU A 71 -12.55 22.11 -3.40
C LEU A 71 -13.22 21.47 -2.18
N GLY A 72 -12.68 21.65 -0.97
CA GLY A 72 -13.24 21.06 0.24
C GLY A 72 -13.12 19.53 0.32
N ASN A 73 -12.41 18.90 -0.61
CA ASN A 73 -12.17 17.45 -0.66
C ASN A 73 -10.81 17.07 -0.06
N PHE A 74 -10.26 17.90 0.81
CA PHE A 74 -9.04 17.64 1.54
C PHE A 74 -9.38 17.06 2.92
N PHE A 75 -8.97 15.81 3.16
CA PHE A 75 -9.14 15.14 4.45
C PHE A 75 -7.78 14.81 5.06
N THR A 76 -7.60 15.18 6.31
CA THR A 76 -6.53 14.62 7.15
C THR A 76 -7.02 13.32 7.81
N LEU A 77 -6.09 12.51 8.31
CA LEU A 77 -6.45 11.33 9.11
C LEU A 77 -7.33 11.73 10.31
N ARG A 78 -7.04 12.86 10.96
CA ARG A 78 -7.80 13.39 12.10
C ARG A 78 -9.25 13.68 11.72
N ASP A 79 -9.46 14.25 10.53
CA ASP A 79 -10.82 14.56 10.05
C ASP A 79 -11.64 13.28 9.83
N LEU A 80 -11.02 12.24 9.30
CA LEU A 80 -11.67 10.93 9.08
C LEU A 80 -12.00 10.25 10.43
N LEU A 81 -11.08 10.29 11.39
CA LEU A 81 -11.35 9.79 12.75
C LEU A 81 -12.47 10.56 13.43
N ALA A 82 -12.52 11.88 13.29
CA ALA A 82 -13.61 12.72 13.82
C ALA A 82 -14.98 12.43 13.17
N LYS A 83 -14.98 11.92 11.93
CA LYS A 83 -16.20 11.44 11.25
C LYS A 83 -16.64 10.03 11.70
N GLY A 84 -15.93 9.40 12.64
CA GLY A 84 -16.27 8.10 13.21
C GLY A 84 -15.71 6.90 12.44
N PHE A 85 -14.77 7.12 11.53
CA PHE A 85 -14.01 6.03 10.90
C PHE A 85 -12.82 5.64 11.76
N THR A 86 -12.47 4.37 11.73
CA THR A 86 -11.31 3.85 12.45
C THR A 86 -10.06 3.84 11.58
N GLY A 87 -8.88 3.90 12.20
CA GLY A 87 -7.61 3.75 11.47
C GLY A 87 -7.51 2.43 10.70
N ARG A 88 -8.15 1.35 11.19
CA ARG A 88 -8.21 0.04 10.52
C ARG A 88 -9.03 0.11 9.22
N GLU A 89 -10.18 0.78 9.23
CA GLU A 89 -11.02 0.97 8.05
C GLU A 89 -10.31 1.81 6.98
N ILE A 90 -9.67 2.90 7.39
CA ILE A 90 -8.90 3.77 6.50
C ILE A 90 -7.73 2.99 5.89
N ARG A 91 -6.96 2.26 6.71
CA ARG A 91 -5.85 1.43 6.25
C ARG A 91 -6.32 0.35 5.27
N TYR A 92 -7.42 -0.34 5.58
CA TYR A 92 -7.98 -1.35 4.70
C TYR A 92 -8.36 -0.76 3.35
N LEU A 93 -9.10 0.36 3.32
CA LEU A 93 -9.50 1.01 2.07
C LEU A 93 -8.29 1.36 1.20
N LEU A 94 -7.25 1.95 1.79
CA LEU A 94 -6.01 2.27 1.06
C LEU A 94 -5.28 1.02 0.55
N LEU A 95 -5.34 -0.09 1.30
CA LEU A 95 -4.73 -1.37 0.91
C LEU A 95 -5.55 -2.16 -0.12
N THR A 96 -6.75 -1.69 -0.52
CA THR A 96 -7.47 -2.29 -1.65
C THR A 96 -7.00 -1.76 -3.00
N ALA A 97 -6.26 -0.66 -2.99
CA ALA A 97 -5.76 -0.02 -4.20
C ALA A 97 -4.51 -0.73 -4.73
N TYR A 98 -4.51 -1.06 -6.02
CA TYR A 98 -3.30 -1.46 -6.71
C TYR A 98 -2.47 -0.21 -7.04
N TYR A 99 -1.21 -0.19 -6.62
CA TYR A 99 -0.40 1.02 -6.65
C TYR A 99 -0.16 1.61 -8.05
N ARG A 100 -0.31 0.80 -9.12
CA ARG A 100 -0.17 1.25 -10.51
C ARG A 100 -1.43 1.90 -11.08
N GLU A 101 -2.53 1.89 -10.34
CA GLU A 101 -3.81 2.43 -10.79
C GLU A 101 -4.22 3.64 -9.96
N THR A 102 -4.79 4.63 -10.60
CA THR A 102 -5.35 5.79 -9.90
C THR A 102 -6.46 5.33 -8.96
N PHE A 103 -6.28 5.63 -7.69
CA PHE A 103 -7.23 5.26 -6.65
C PHE A 103 -8.15 6.43 -6.31
N ASN A 104 -9.46 6.20 -6.35
CA ASN A 104 -10.46 7.19 -5.93
C ASN A 104 -10.93 6.92 -4.49
N PHE A 105 -10.38 7.69 -3.55
CA PHE A 105 -10.78 7.64 -2.15
C PHE A 105 -12.13 8.34 -1.97
N THR A 106 -13.12 7.64 -1.41
CA THR A 106 -14.44 8.19 -1.13
C THR A 106 -14.91 7.85 0.29
N LEU A 107 -15.78 8.67 0.86
CA LEU A 107 -16.38 8.37 2.17
C LEU A 107 -17.29 7.12 2.08
N ALA A 108 -18.00 6.94 0.97
CA ALA A 108 -18.75 5.70 0.71
C ALA A 108 -17.84 4.47 0.64
N GLY A 109 -16.61 4.61 0.12
CA GLY A 109 -15.60 3.56 0.15
C GLY A 109 -15.19 3.15 1.57
N LEU A 110 -15.15 4.10 2.52
CA LEU A 110 -14.89 3.79 3.93
C LEU A 110 -16.04 3.00 4.58
N ASP A 111 -17.31 3.27 4.23
CA ASP A 111 -18.43 2.46 4.68
C ASP A 111 -18.37 1.04 4.10
N GLY A 112 -17.97 0.91 2.83
CA GLY A 112 -17.67 -0.38 2.21
C GLY A 112 -16.52 -1.13 2.92
N ALA A 113 -15.47 -0.42 3.30
CA ALA A 113 -14.34 -0.97 4.07
C ALA A 113 -14.77 -1.50 5.42
N ARG A 114 -15.63 -0.77 6.13
CA ARG A 114 -16.26 -1.20 7.41
C ARG A 114 -17.01 -2.51 7.24
N ALA A 115 -17.88 -2.59 6.24
CA ALA A 115 -18.67 -3.81 5.96
C ALA A 115 -17.77 -5.00 5.57
N ALA A 116 -16.74 -4.77 4.77
CA ALA A 116 -15.78 -5.80 4.39
C ALA A 116 -15.00 -6.35 5.58
N LEU A 117 -14.50 -5.47 6.45
CA LEU A 117 -13.80 -5.86 7.68
C LEU A 117 -14.71 -6.61 8.65
N ALA A 118 -15.96 -6.18 8.81
CA ALA A 118 -16.94 -6.88 9.65
C ALA A 118 -17.18 -8.32 9.18
N ARG A 119 -17.26 -8.56 7.87
CA ARG A 119 -17.38 -9.91 7.30
C ARG A 119 -16.17 -10.79 7.61
N ILE A 120 -14.97 -10.24 7.52
CA ILE A 120 -13.72 -10.95 7.87
C ILE A 120 -13.73 -11.29 9.36
N ASP A 121 -14.05 -10.31 10.21
CA ASP A 121 -14.06 -10.48 11.66
C ASP A 121 -15.09 -11.52 12.12
N GLU A 122 -16.29 -11.54 11.52
CA GLU A 122 -17.32 -12.54 11.76
C GLU A 122 -16.83 -13.94 11.38
N CYS A 123 -16.22 -14.09 10.19
CA CYS A 123 -15.65 -15.35 9.75
C CYS A 123 -14.58 -15.86 10.72
N LEU A 124 -13.66 -14.98 11.12
CA LEU A 124 -12.60 -15.34 12.07
C LEU A 124 -13.13 -15.67 13.46
N ALA A 125 -14.18 -15.00 13.93
CA ALA A 125 -14.84 -15.32 15.19
C ALA A 125 -15.45 -16.73 15.17
N LYS A 126 -16.20 -17.05 14.12
CA LYS A 126 -16.79 -18.39 13.92
C LYS A 126 -15.71 -19.50 13.90
N LEU A 127 -14.61 -19.25 13.18
CA LEU A 127 -13.51 -20.21 13.13
C LEU A 127 -12.83 -20.40 14.51
N ARG A 128 -12.63 -19.33 15.27
CA ARG A 128 -12.07 -19.43 16.63
C ARG A 128 -12.97 -20.22 17.57
N ASP A 129 -14.28 -19.98 17.50
CA ASP A 129 -15.27 -20.71 18.30
C ASP A 129 -15.31 -22.19 17.91
N ALA A 130 -15.24 -22.51 16.63
CA ALA A 130 -15.21 -23.88 16.13
C ALA A 130 -13.90 -24.61 16.51
N ALA A 131 -12.77 -23.90 16.48
CA ALA A 131 -11.46 -24.47 16.79
C ALA A 131 -11.30 -24.84 18.27
N LYS A 132 -12.06 -24.25 19.19
CA LYS A 132 -12.02 -24.52 20.64
C LYS A 132 -10.59 -24.53 21.24
N GLY A 133 -9.72 -23.65 20.71
CA GLY A 133 -8.32 -23.55 21.12
C GLY A 133 -7.36 -24.53 20.44
N ALA A 134 -7.83 -25.35 19.50
CA ALA A 134 -6.93 -26.16 18.68
C ALA A 134 -6.05 -25.27 17.78
N THR A 135 -4.80 -25.67 17.60
CA THR A 135 -3.91 -25.08 16.60
C THR A 135 -4.13 -25.78 15.26
N ALA A 136 -4.18 -25.00 14.20
CA ALA A 136 -4.25 -25.51 12.84
C ALA A 136 -3.09 -24.97 12.00
N GLU A 137 -2.62 -25.77 11.07
CA GLU A 137 -1.66 -25.32 10.07
C GLU A 137 -2.38 -24.42 9.04
N PRO A 138 -1.68 -23.42 8.47
CA PRO A 138 -2.21 -22.62 7.39
C PRO A 138 -2.63 -23.49 6.21
N GLU A 139 -3.76 -23.16 5.55
CA GLU A 139 -4.17 -23.85 4.34
C GLU A 139 -3.18 -23.57 3.19
N PRO A 140 -2.42 -24.57 2.69
CA PRO A 140 -1.37 -24.33 1.74
C PRO A 140 -1.87 -23.72 0.42
N THR A 141 -3.05 -24.10 -0.05
CA THR A 141 -3.64 -23.58 -1.29
C THR A 141 -4.02 -22.11 -1.17
N LEU A 142 -4.57 -21.70 -0.03
CA LEU A 142 -4.89 -20.28 0.24
C LEU A 142 -3.61 -19.44 0.25
N VAL A 143 -2.59 -19.90 0.98
CA VAL A 143 -1.31 -19.20 1.09
C VAL A 143 -0.64 -19.10 -0.28
N ALA A 144 -0.64 -20.18 -1.07
CA ALA A 144 -0.04 -20.18 -2.41
C ALA A 144 -0.76 -19.20 -3.36
N ARG A 145 -2.09 -19.22 -3.41
CA ARG A 145 -2.87 -18.29 -4.24
C ARG A 145 -2.68 -16.83 -3.83
N PHE A 146 -2.60 -16.57 -2.52
CA PHE A 146 -2.33 -15.23 -2.00
C PHE A 146 -0.92 -14.76 -2.40
N ALA A 147 0.09 -15.63 -2.23
CA ALA A 147 1.46 -15.34 -2.60
C ALA A 147 1.58 -15.08 -4.11
N GLU A 148 0.98 -15.91 -4.96
CA GLU A 148 0.94 -15.73 -6.42
C GLU A 148 0.38 -14.34 -6.81
N ALA A 149 -0.70 -13.90 -6.15
CA ALA A 149 -1.26 -12.58 -6.40
C ALA A 149 -0.29 -11.46 -5.98
N MET A 150 0.40 -11.61 -4.85
CA MET A 150 1.38 -10.63 -4.37
C MET A 150 2.68 -10.64 -5.17
N ASP A 151 3.12 -11.81 -5.65
CA ASP A 151 4.30 -11.95 -6.51
C ASP A 151 4.07 -11.36 -7.91
N ASN A 152 2.82 -11.22 -8.32
CA ASN A 152 2.43 -10.51 -9.52
C ASN A 152 2.41 -8.99 -9.27
N ASP A 153 3.60 -8.42 -9.06
CA ASP A 153 3.83 -6.98 -8.92
C ASP A 153 3.01 -6.33 -7.79
N LEU A 154 2.93 -7.00 -6.64
CA LEU A 154 2.17 -6.56 -5.47
C LEU A 154 0.68 -6.31 -5.78
N ASN A 155 0.06 -7.17 -6.59
CA ASN A 155 -1.35 -7.04 -6.95
C ASN A 155 -2.26 -7.33 -5.75
N VAL A 156 -2.32 -6.37 -4.86
CA VAL A 156 -3.08 -6.46 -3.60
C VAL A 156 -4.58 -6.61 -3.85
N SER A 157 -5.10 -6.08 -4.95
CA SER A 157 -6.52 -6.25 -5.33
C SER A 157 -6.85 -7.71 -5.62
N ALA A 158 -5.98 -8.42 -6.36
CA ALA A 158 -6.11 -9.86 -6.59
C ALA A 158 -5.94 -10.66 -5.29
N ALA A 159 -5.00 -10.27 -4.43
CA ALA A 159 -4.81 -10.90 -3.12
C ALA A 159 -6.07 -10.78 -2.23
N TRP A 160 -6.74 -9.63 -2.21
CA TRP A 160 -8.01 -9.46 -1.51
C TRP A 160 -9.13 -10.33 -2.10
N ALA A 161 -9.17 -10.52 -3.42
CA ALA A 161 -10.14 -11.44 -4.04
C ALA A 161 -9.96 -12.87 -3.49
N VAL A 162 -8.72 -13.35 -3.37
CA VAL A 162 -8.43 -14.67 -2.76
C VAL A 162 -8.94 -14.75 -1.32
N VAL A 163 -8.71 -13.70 -0.51
CA VAL A 163 -9.20 -13.66 0.88
C VAL A 163 -10.73 -13.70 0.95
N PHE A 164 -11.43 -12.92 0.10
CA PHE A 164 -12.90 -12.90 0.13
C PHE A 164 -13.54 -14.15 -0.46
N ASP A 165 -12.89 -14.82 -1.42
CA ASP A 165 -13.31 -16.16 -1.86
C ASP A 165 -13.26 -17.15 -0.70
N TRP A 166 -12.13 -17.17 0.02
CA TRP A 166 -11.97 -18.00 1.21
C TRP A 166 -13.01 -17.69 2.30
N VAL A 167 -13.24 -16.41 2.63
CA VAL A 167 -14.27 -15.99 3.60
C VAL A 167 -15.66 -16.47 3.18
N ARG A 168 -15.99 -16.37 1.90
CA ARG A 168 -17.26 -16.83 1.36
C ARG A 168 -17.42 -18.35 1.50
N ASP A 169 -16.39 -19.10 1.14
CA ASP A 169 -16.43 -20.56 1.15
C ASP A 169 -16.42 -21.12 2.57
N THR A 170 -15.74 -20.46 3.50
CA THR A 170 -15.75 -20.82 4.92
C THR A 170 -17.08 -20.55 5.61
N ASN A 171 -17.86 -19.57 5.16
CA ASN A 171 -19.18 -19.25 5.72
C ASN A 171 -20.34 -20.10 5.14
N ARG A 172 -20.09 -21.03 4.22
CA ARG A 172 -21.07 -21.98 3.69
C ARG A 172 -21.19 -23.22 4.55
#